data_cc214dcfba38ea9595dfb51045629a29
#
_entry.id   cc214dcfba38ea9595dfb51045629a29
#
_cell.length_a   1.000
_cell.length_b   1.000
_cell.length_c   1.000
_cell.angle_alpha   90.00
_cell.angle_beta   90.00
_cell.angle_gamma   90.00
#
_symmetry.space_group_name_H-M   'P 1'
#
loop_
_entity.id
_entity.type
_entity.pdbx_description
1 polymer ?
#
loop_
_entity_poly.entity_id
_entity_poly.type
_entity_poly.pdbx_seq_one_letter_code
_entity_poly.pdbx_strand_id
1 'polypeptide(L)'
;MSCVGIVGGLGVGATVDYYERITAQCKARGVVPDLVLVHADVDRGQGFVRAGQLDALAGYLLGFIERLARAGATAAALPAVTPHICIDRIVARSPLPMIDIVATIGAGLRARKLRRVALFGTTFTMQGSLWGQLAQHAPDVEIVKPQPDEIAFVGQAYQRLLDTQQGDDADTAGLRRIAADLQRRDGVESILLAGTDLAVIFTEENAGFPAIDVARLHIAAIVERLANDRTKNASS
;
A
#
# COMPACT_ATOMS: atom_id res chain seq x y z
N MET A 1 -6.26 9.33 -23.27
CA MET A 1 -7.00 8.89 -22.07
C MET A 1 -6.03 8.19 -21.14
N SER A 2 -6.12 8.44 -19.82
CA SER A 2 -5.24 7.82 -18.85
C SER A 2 -5.73 6.40 -18.57
N CYS A 3 -4.94 5.41 -18.91
CA CYS A 3 -5.16 4.02 -18.55
C CYS A 3 -4.18 3.66 -17.41
N VAL A 4 -4.68 3.17 -16.28
CA VAL A 4 -3.83 2.76 -15.16
C VAL A 4 -3.70 1.25 -15.12
N GLY A 5 -2.47 0.79 -15.15
CA GLY A 5 -2.13 -0.61 -14.96
C GLY A 5 -1.97 -0.98 -13.48
N ILE A 6 -2.53 -2.09 -13.07
CA ILE A 6 -2.44 -2.60 -11.69
C ILE A 6 -1.77 -3.97 -11.71
N VAL A 7 -0.66 -4.13 -10.98
CA VAL A 7 -0.06 -5.43 -10.70
C VAL A 7 -0.73 -6.00 -9.45
N GLY A 8 -1.84 -6.71 -9.64
CA GLY A 8 -2.57 -7.40 -8.59
C GLY A 8 -1.93 -8.73 -8.18
N GLY A 9 -2.56 -9.44 -7.25
CA GLY A 9 -2.09 -10.74 -6.77
C GLY A 9 -0.97 -10.67 -5.72
N LEU A 10 -0.51 -9.47 -5.35
CA LEU A 10 0.47 -9.26 -4.27
C LEU A 10 -0.18 -9.26 -2.87
N GLY A 11 -1.44 -9.44 -2.80
CA GLY A 11 -2.45 -9.63 -1.82
C GLY A 11 -3.75 -9.68 -2.58
N VAL A 12 -4.45 -10.83 -2.54
CA VAL A 12 -5.68 -11.01 -3.34
C VAL A 12 -6.78 -10.09 -2.83
N GLY A 13 -6.98 -10.04 -1.50
CA GLY A 13 -7.97 -9.16 -0.87
C GLY A 13 -7.73 -7.69 -1.19
N ALA A 14 -6.47 -7.23 -1.06
CA ALA A 14 -6.09 -5.87 -1.43
C ALA A 14 -6.38 -5.59 -2.91
N THR A 15 -6.13 -6.54 -3.81
CA THR A 15 -6.39 -6.36 -5.25
C THR A 15 -7.86 -6.14 -5.53
N VAL A 16 -8.74 -6.93 -4.89
CA VAL A 16 -10.20 -6.81 -5.02
C VAL A 16 -10.68 -5.48 -4.44
N ASP A 17 -10.24 -5.13 -3.22
CA ASP A 17 -10.56 -3.85 -2.55
C ASP A 17 -10.17 -2.65 -3.42
N TYR A 18 -8.97 -2.68 -4.02
CA TYR A 18 -8.54 -1.62 -4.95
C TYR A 18 -9.47 -1.48 -6.14
N TYR A 19 -9.81 -2.59 -6.79
CA TYR A 19 -10.70 -2.56 -7.95
C TYR A 19 -12.07 -1.98 -7.60
N GLU A 20 -12.68 -2.44 -6.50
CA GLU A 20 -13.99 -1.98 -6.04
C GLU A 20 -13.96 -0.49 -5.67
N ARG A 21 -12.98 -0.06 -4.87
CA ARG A 21 -12.88 1.33 -4.40
C ARG A 21 -12.50 2.30 -5.53
N ILE A 22 -11.62 1.92 -6.45
CA ILE A 22 -11.31 2.75 -7.63
C ILE A 22 -12.56 2.94 -8.48
N THR A 23 -13.29 1.86 -8.78
CA THR A 23 -14.48 1.93 -9.62
C THR A 23 -15.59 2.74 -8.96
N ALA A 24 -15.81 2.58 -7.65
CA ALA A 24 -16.79 3.35 -6.89
C ALA A 24 -16.43 4.85 -6.86
N GLN A 25 -15.17 5.20 -6.57
CA GLN A 25 -14.73 6.59 -6.53
C GLN A 25 -14.74 7.26 -7.91
N CYS A 26 -14.37 6.54 -8.96
CA CYS A 26 -14.49 7.03 -10.33
C CYS A 26 -15.95 7.28 -10.70
N LYS A 27 -16.85 6.34 -10.38
CA LYS A 27 -18.30 6.50 -10.61
C LYS A 27 -18.85 7.73 -9.89
N ALA A 28 -18.47 7.95 -8.64
CA ALA A 28 -18.90 9.13 -7.86
C ALA A 28 -18.44 10.45 -8.49
N ARG A 29 -17.36 10.44 -9.28
CA ARG A 29 -16.85 11.59 -10.04
C ARG A 29 -17.32 11.64 -11.49
N GLY A 30 -18.22 10.76 -11.92
CA GLY A 30 -18.68 10.67 -13.31
C GLY A 30 -17.59 10.19 -14.28
N VAL A 31 -16.57 9.51 -13.80
CA VAL A 31 -15.46 8.96 -14.57
C VAL A 31 -15.65 7.45 -14.78
N VAL A 32 -15.52 6.99 -16.01
CA VAL A 32 -15.36 5.55 -16.30
C VAL A 32 -13.88 5.24 -16.22
N PRO A 33 -13.42 4.38 -15.27
CA PRO A 33 -12.02 4.06 -15.16
C PRO A 33 -11.55 3.22 -16.33
N ASP A 34 -10.38 3.54 -16.89
CA ASP A 34 -9.67 2.72 -17.85
C ASP A 34 -8.56 1.99 -17.10
N LEU A 35 -8.73 0.68 -16.88
CA LEU A 35 -7.87 -0.15 -16.05
C LEU A 35 -7.42 -1.40 -16.79
N VAL A 36 -6.14 -1.72 -16.66
CA VAL A 36 -5.57 -3.01 -17.01
C VAL A 36 -5.03 -3.66 -15.76
N LEU A 37 -5.39 -4.91 -15.50
CA LEU A 37 -4.92 -5.67 -14.35
C LEU A 37 -4.16 -6.91 -14.81
N VAL A 38 -2.99 -7.14 -14.22
CA VAL A 38 -2.21 -8.37 -14.37
C VAL A 38 -2.00 -8.99 -12.99
N HIS A 39 -2.04 -10.32 -12.92
CA HIS A 39 -1.90 -11.05 -11.66
C HIS A 39 -0.47 -11.55 -11.48
N ALA A 40 0.14 -11.23 -10.34
CA ALA A 40 1.43 -11.71 -9.88
C ALA A 40 1.26 -12.77 -8.80
N ASP A 41 2.23 -13.65 -8.66
CA ASP A 41 2.29 -14.66 -7.61
C ASP A 41 2.95 -14.04 -6.37
N VAL A 42 2.19 -13.91 -5.28
CA VAL A 42 2.64 -13.32 -4.01
C VAL A 42 3.74 -14.15 -3.36
N ASP A 43 3.66 -15.47 -3.40
CA ASP A 43 4.62 -16.37 -2.74
C ASP A 43 5.99 -16.23 -3.37
N ARG A 44 6.04 -16.12 -4.69
CA ARG A 44 7.27 -15.86 -5.43
C ARG A 44 7.85 -14.50 -5.07
N GLY A 45 7.03 -13.46 -5.01
CA GLY A 45 7.44 -12.11 -4.59
C GLY A 45 8.01 -12.10 -3.17
N GLN A 46 7.30 -12.70 -2.22
CA GLN A 46 7.74 -12.86 -0.83
C GLN A 46 9.02 -13.70 -0.71
N GLY A 47 9.20 -14.71 -1.56
CA GLY A 47 10.41 -15.50 -1.62
C GLY A 47 11.65 -14.65 -1.90
N PHE A 48 11.59 -13.73 -2.87
CA PHE A 48 12.68 -12.79 -3.14
C PHE A 48 12.92 -11.82 -1.97
N VAL A 49 11.87 -11.35 -1.31
CA VAL A 49 12.00 -10.46 -0.14
C VAL A 49 12.72 -11.18 1.00
N ARG A 50 12.29 -12.41 1.35
CA ARG A 50 12.91 -13.22 2.40
C ARG A 50 14.39 -13.55 2.11
N ALA A 51 14.73 -13.73 0.84
CA ALA A 51 16.08 -14.01 0.39
C ALA A 51 16.95 -12.74 0.22
N GLY A 52 16.40 -11.53 0.43
CA GLY A 52 17.11 -10.27 0.20
C GLY A 52 17.46 -10.02 -1.28
N GLN A 53 16.81 -10.71 -2.21
CA GLN A 53 17.09 -10.67 -3.65
C GLN A 53 16.33 -9.53 -4.33
N LEU A 54 16.67 -8.28 -4.00
CA LEU A 54 15.91 -7.10 -4.43
C LEU A 54 15.98 -6.87 -5.95
N ASP A 55 17.07 -7.23 -6.62
CA ASP A 55 17.16 -7.14 -8.08
C ASP A 55 16.27 -8.18 -8.77
N ALA A 56 16.17 -9.38 -8.22
CA ALA A 56 15.28 -10.42 -8.73
C ALA A 56 13.79 -10.01 -8.52
N LEU A 57 13.47 -9.43 -7.36
CA LEU A 57 12.13 -8.89 -7.09
C LEU A 57 11.78 -7.78 -8.09
N ALA A 58 12.68 -6.81 -8.30
CA ALA A 58 12.47 -5.74 -9.25
C ALA A 58 12.28 -6.28 -10.68
N GLY A 59 13.12 -7.21 -11.12
CA GLY A 59 12.98 -7.86 -12.42
C GLY A 59 11.66 -8.61 -12.58
N TYR A 60 11.23 -9.32 -11.54
CA TYR A 60 9.96 -10.03 -11.51
C TYR A 60 8.78 -9.06 -11.69
N LEU A 61 8.76 -7.95 -10.94
CA LEU A 61 7.69 -6.95 -11.01
C LEU A 61 7.71 -6.17 -12.34
N LEU A 62 8.90 -5.85 -12.86
CA LEU A 62 9.05 -5.18 -14.15
C LEU A 62 8.45 -6.00 -15.29
N GLY A 63 8.55 -7.32 -15.27
CA GLY A 63 7.91 -8.17 -16.28
C GLY A 63 6.38 -8.02 -16.33
N PHE A 64 5.71 -7.73 -15.21
CA PHE A 64 4.28 -7.39 -15.19
C PHE A 64 4.02 -5.97 -15.66
N ILE A 65 4.85 -5.00 -15.26
CA ILE A 65 4.72 -3.60 -15.68
C ILE A 65 4.89 -3.47 -17.20
N GLU A 66 5.82 -4.22 -17.79
CA GLU A 66 5.97 -4.30 -19.26
C GLU A 66 4.73 -4.89 -19.96
N ARG A 67 4.08 -5.88 -19.34
CA ARG A 67 2.79 -6.41 -19.84
C ARG A 67 1.71 -5.36 -19.79
N LEU A 68 1.62 -4.59 -18.70
CA LEU A 68 0.69 -3.47 -18.58
C LEU A 68 0.95 -2.40 -19.66
N ALA A 69 2.21 -2.05 -19.92
CA ALA A 69 2.57 -1.09 -20.97
C ALA A 69 2.15 -1.59 -22.35
N ARG A 70 2.41 -2.86 -22.67
CA ARG A 70 1.96 -3.47 -23.94
C ARG A 70 0.44 -3.53 -24.07
N ALA A 71 -0.29 -3.58 -22.97
CA ALA A 71 -1.75 -3.53 -22.94
C ALA A 71 -2.32 -2.11 -22.98
N GLY A 72 -1.48 -1.08 -23.12
CA GLY A 72 -1.90 0.31 -23.28
C GLY A 72 -1.97 1.14 -21.99
N ALA A 73 -1.51 0.60 -20.85
CA ALA A 73 -1.43 1.39 -19.63
C ALA A 73 -0.44 2.56 -19.82
N THR A 74 -0.77 3.71 -19.21
CA THR A 74 0.03 4.96 -19.23
C THR A 74 0.68 5.28 -17.88
N ALA A 75 0.33 4.53 -16.84
CA ALA A 75 0.95 4.53 -15.51
C ALA A 75 0.72 3.16 -14.87
N ALA A 76 1.54 2.82 -13.87
CA ALA A 76 1.41 1.56 -13.14
C ALA A 76 1.34 1.78 -11.63
N ALA A 77 0.62 0.90 -10.94
CA ALA A 77 0.49 0.85 -9.49
C ALA A 77 0.70 -0.58 -8.96
N LEU A 78 1.32 -0.67 -7.79
CA LEU A 78 1.48 -1.91 -7.02
C LEU A 78 0.63 -1.78 -5.74
N PRO A 79 -0.52 -2.46 -5.61
CA PRO A 79 -1.39 -2.38 -4.42
C PRO A 79 -0.83 -3.17 -3.22
N ALA A 80 0.43 -2.97 -2.91
CA ALA A 80 1.15 -3.60 -1.81
C ALA A 80 2.33 -2.74 -1.37
N VAL A 81 2.55 -2.61 -0.07
CA VAL A 81 3.64 -1.77 0.47
C VAL A 81 5.00 -2.47 0.39
N THR A 82 5.08 -3.74 0.79
CA THR A 82 6.36 -4.47 0.88
C THR A 82 7.18 -4.48 -0.41
N PRO A 83 6.61 -4.64 -1.62
CA PRO A 83 7.38 -4.62 -2.87
C PRO A 83 8.08 -3.29 -3.17
N HIS A 84 7.66 -2.19 -2.53
CA HIS A 84 8.27 -0.88 -2.73
C HIS A 84 9.69 -0.78 -2.13
N ILE A 85 10.17 -1.79 -1.40
CA ILE A 85 11.58 -1.85 -0.98
C ILE A 85 12.55 -1.77 -2.18
N CYS A 86 12.12 -2.18 -3.37
CA CYS A 86 12.93 -2.10 -4.59
C CYS A 86 12.40 -1.06 -5.58
N ILE A 87 11.60 -0.08 -5.13
CA ILE A 87 10.93 0.89 -6.02
C ILE A 87 11.92 1.68 -6.87
N ASP A 88 13.05 2.10 -6.33
CA ASP A 88 14.09 2.85 -7.08
C ASP A 88 14.60 2.04 -8.28
N ARG A 89 14.78 0.71 -8.08
CA ARG A 89 15.21 -0.21 -9.15
C ARG A 89 14.12 -0.44 -10.20
N ILE A 90 12.86 -0.36 -9.79
CA ILE A 90 11.70 -0.44 -10.69
C ILE A 90 11.60 0.86 -11.48
N VAL A 91 11.58 2.02 -10.83
CA VAL A 91 11.45 3.33 -11.47
C VAL A 91 12.56 3.57 -12.49
N ALA A 92 13.81 3.21 -12.17
CA ALA A 92 14.94 3.36 -13.09
C ALA A 92 14.82 2.57 -14.40
N ARG A 93 13.97 1.54 -14.46
CA ARG A 93 13.84 0.61 -15.59
C ARG A 93 12.41 0.50 -16.12
N SER A 94 11.43 1.05 -15.43
CA SER A 94 10.01 0.94 -15.79
C SER A 94 9.71 1.71 -17.08
N PRO A 95 8.99 1.10 -18.04
CA PRO A 95 8.46 1.81 -19.20
C PRO A 95 7.29 2.74 -18.85
N LEU A 96 6.76 2.65 -17.64
CA LEU A 96 5.62 3.43 -17.16
C LEU A 96 5.99 4.23 -15.92
N PRO A 97 5.49 5.46 -15.75
CA PRO A 97 5.55 6.15 -14.48
C PRO A 97 4.80 5.36 -13.42
N MET A 98 5.40 5.25 -12.23
CA MET A 98 4.81 4.56 -11.09
C MET A 98 3.95 5.50 -10.25
N ILE A 99 2.75 5.05 -9.87
CA ILE A 99 1.99 5.68 -8.79
C ILE A 99 2.49 5.04 -7.49
N ASP A 100 3.39 5.73 -6.80
CA ASP A 100 4.13 5.18 -5.66
C ASP A 100 3.33 5.32 -4.37
N ILE A 101 3.03 4.19 -3.72
CA ILE A 101 2.28 4.16 -2.46
C ILE A 101 3.05 4.85 -1.32
N VAL A 102 4.40 4.74 -1.28
CA VAL A 102 5.21 5.35 -0.22
C VAL A 102 5.18 6.87 -0.34
N ALA A 103 5.25 7.39 -1.56
CA ALA A 103 5.08 8.82 -1.82
C ALA A 103 3.68 9.32 -1.39
N THR A 104 2.62 8.54 -1.67
CA THR A 104 1.26 8.89 -1.24
C THR A 104 1.10 8.86 0.29
N ILE A 105 1.72 7.89 0.98
CA ILE A 105 1.77 7.86 2.45
C ILE A 105 2.44 9.13 2.97
N GLY A 106 3.63 9.47 2.47
CA GLY A 106 4.36 10.67 2.89
C GLY A 106 3.55 11.96 2.71
N ALA A 107 2.87 12.10 1.56
CA ALA A 107 1.97 13.24 1.33
C ALA A 107 0.79 13.26 2.31
N GLY A 108 0.19 12.10 2.60
CA GLY A 108 -0.90 11.95 3.55
C GLY A 108 -0.50 12.30 4.99
N LEU A 109 0.69 11.95 5.41
CA LEU A 109 1.24 12.27 6.74
C LEU A 109 1.47 13.77 6.89
N ARG A 110 2.08 14.41 5.89
CA ARG A 110 2.30 15.88 5.89
C ARG A 110 0.98 16.64 5.93
N ALA A 111 0.00 16.23 5.12
CA ALA A 111 -1.32 16.88 5.08
C ALA A 111 -2.03 16.81 6.44
N ARG A 112 -1.84 15.73 7.20
CA ARG A 112 -2.40 15.54 8.55
C ARG A 112 -1.52 16.13 9.65
N LYS A 113 -0.35 16.66 9.32
CA LYS A 113 0.64 17.24 10.26
C LYS A 113 1.07 16.26 11.35
N LEU A 114 1.09 14.97 11.07
CA LEU A 114 1.52 13.94 12.00
C LEU A 114 3.04 13.95 12.18
N ARG A 115 3.49 13.63 13.38
CA ARG A 115 4.90 13.63 13.77
C ARG A 115 5.42 12.27 14.21
N ARG A 116 4.54 11.42 14.78
CA ARG A 116 4.90 10.10 15.27
C ARG A 116 3.87 9.07 14.83
N VAL A 117 4.31 8.08 14.07
CA VAL A 117 3.43 7.01 13.55
C VAL A 117 4.09 5.66 13.74
N ALA A 118 3.28 4.61 13.85
CA ALA A 118 3.75 3.23 13.73
C ALA A 118 3.09 2.56 12.53
N LEU A 119 3.59 1.39 12.12
CA LEU A 119 3.08 0.65 10.99
C LEU A 119 2.58 -0.73 11.44
N PHE A 120 1.41 -1.12 10.95
CA PHE A 120 0.95 -2.51 10.98
C PHE A 120 1.01 -3.09 9.57
N GLY A 121 1.57 -4.28 9.43
CA GLY A 121 1.75 -4.94 8.15
C GLY A 121 2.63 -6.19 8.28
N THR A 122 3.38 -6.51 7.24
CA THR A 122 4.32 -7.64 7.32
C THR A 122 5.41 -7.36 8.36
N THR A 123 5.93 -8.41 9.00
CA THR A 123 7.10 -8.31 9.90
C THR A 123 8.24 -7.50 9.25
N PHE A 124 8.48 -7.75 7.97
CA PHE A 124 9.50 -7.08 7.19
C PHE A 124 9.27 -5.55 7.10
N THR A 125 8.04 -5.13 6.79
CA THR A 125 7.67 -3.70 6.74
C THR A 125 7.86 -3.03 8.08
N MET A 126 7.39 -3.65 9.17
CA MET A 126 7.51 -3.13 10.54
C MET A 126 8.96 -3.05 11.04
N GLN A 127 9.85 -3.91 10.56
CA GLN A 127 11.26 -3.91 10.92
C GLN A 127 12.09 -2.78 10.28
N GLY A 128 11.51 -2.01 9.37
CA GLY A 128 12.12 -0.78 8.88
C GLY A 128 12.63 -0.81 7.44
N SER A 129 12.25 -1.81 6.65
CA SER A 129 12.69 -1.95 5.25
C SER A 129 12.36 -0.76 4.35
N LEU A 130 11.30 0.01 4.68
CA LEU A 130 10.81 1.15 3.92
C LEU A 130 11.00 2.50 4.63
N TRP A 131 11.60 2.51 5.82
CA TRP A 131 11.68 3.74 6.63
C TRP A 131 12.52 4.83 5.95
N GLY A 132 13.62 4.44 5.31
CA GLY A 132 14.46 5.37 4.57
C GLY A 132 13.71 6.04 3.40
N GLN A 133 12.90 5.28 2.69
CA GLN A 133 12.08 5.81 1.60
C GLN A 133 10.95 6.72 2.13
N LEU A 134 10.28 6.31 3.21
CA LEU A 134 9.25 7.14 3.81
C LEU A 134 9.82 8.45 4.38
N ALA A 135 11.03 8.41 4.97
CA ALA A 135 11.73 9.61 5.43
C ALA A 135 12.05 10.61 4.31
N GLN A 136 12.30 10.14 3.07
CA GLN A 136 12.47 11.05 1.93
C GLN A 136 11.19 11.83 1.61
N HIS A 137 10.02 11.21 1.81
CA HIS A 137 8.71 11.82 1.53
C HIS A 137 8.10 12.55 2.74
N ALA A 138 8.51 12.22 3.96
CA ALA A 138 8.02 12.83 5.20
C ALA A 138 9.16 12.91 6.24
N PRO A 139 10.18 13.79 6.03
CA PRO A 139 11.40 13.82 6.85
C PRO A 139 11.15 14.24 8.31
N ASP A 140 10.05 14.93 8.57
CA ASP A 140 9.67 15.41 9.92
C ASP A 140 8.85 14.37 10.69
N VAL A 141 8.63 13.17 10.14
CA VAL A 141 7.83 12.13 10.77
C VAL A 141 8.72 11.04 11.33
N GLU A 142 8.62 10.83 12.64
CA GLU A 142 9.27 9.70 13.31
C GLU A 142 8.42 8.44 13.13
N ILE A 143 9.05 7.36 12.69
CA ILE A 143 8.42 6.05 12.62
C ILE A 143 8.82 5.25 13.84
N VAL A 144 7.86 5.02 14.72
CA VAL A 144 8.05 4.24 15.95
C VAL A 144 8.00 2.76 15.61
N LYS A 145 9.04 2.04 16.02
CA LYS A 145 9.11 0.59 15.86
C LYS A 145 8.40 -0.09 17.03
N PRO A 146 7.41 -0.97 16.77
CA PRO A 146 6.80 -1.78 17.82
C PRO A 146 7.84 -2.71 18.49
N GLN A 147 7.54 -3.20 19.69
CA GLN A 147 8.38 -4.16 20.39
C GLN A 147 8.47 -5.49 19.61
N PRO A 148 9.51 -6.31 19.81
CA PRO A 148 9.70 -7.55 19.04
C PRO A 148 8.52 -8.53 19.12
N ASP A 149 7.88 -8.66 20.27
CA ASP A 149 6.71 -9.49 20.50
C ASP A 149 5.45 -8.90 19.83
N GLU A 150 5.30 -7.57 19.83
CA GLU A 150 4.25 -6.86 19.11
C GLU A 150 4.41 -7.06 17.58
N ILE A 151 5.63 -6.93 17.06
CA ILE A 151 5.94 -7.20 15.63
C ILE A 151 5.59 -8.64 15.27
N ALA A 152 5.95 -9.60 16.14
CA ALA A 152 5.66 -11.01 15.91
C ALA A 152 4.15 -11.27 15.87
N PHE A 153 3.39 -10.70 16.80
CA PHE A 153 1.93 -10.83 16.85
C PHE A 153 1.26 -10.22 15.61
N VAL A 154 1.57 -8.95 15.31
CA VAL A 154 1.00 -8.24 14.15
C VAL A 154 1.32 -8.97 12.85
N GLY A 155 2.58 -9.43 12.69
CA GLY A 155 3.01 -10.15 11.50
C GLY A 155 2.28 -11.48 11.32
N GLN A 156 2.04 -12.23 12.41
CA GLN A 156 1.27 -13.50 12.38
C GLN A 156 -0.22 -13.25 12.09
N ALA A 157 -0.82 -12.26 12.75
CA ALA A 157 -2.21 -11.88 12.49
C ALA A 157 -2.41 -11.46 11.03
N TYR A 158 -1.48 -10.66 10.50
CA TYR A 158 -1.49 -10.26 9.10
C TYR A 158 -1.32 -11.45 8.14
N GLN A 159 -0.44 -12.41 8.45
CA GLN A 159 -0.29 -13.61 7.62
C GLN A 159 -1.56 -14.46 7.61
N ARG A 160 -2.22 -14.67 8.77
CA ARG A 160 -3.52 -15.37 8.81
C ARG A 160 -4.58 -14.67 7.97
N LEU A 161 -4.61 -13.32 8.03
CA LEU A 161 -5.52 -12.53 7.18
C LEU A 161 -5.25 -12.74 5.69
N LEU A 162 -3.98 -12.78 5.27
CA LEU A 162 -3.61 -13.07 3.88
C LEU A 162 -4.06 -14.48 3.44
N ASP A 163 -3.91 -15.46 4.32
CA ASP A 163 -4.21 -16.86 4.02
C ASP A 163 -5.73 -17.12 3.96
N THR A 164 -6.50 -16.49 4.85
CA THR A 164 -7.94 -16.77 5.02
C THR A 164 -8.84 -15.75 4.32
N GLN A 165 -8.35 -14.54 4.06
CA GLN A 165 -9.13 -13.38 3.62
C GLN A 165 -10.28 -13.03 4.58
N GLN A 166 -10.17 -13.43 5.84
CA GLN A 166 -11.18 -13.21 6.88
C GLN A 166 -10.50 -12.68 8.15
N GLY A 167 -11.17 -11.72 8.80
CA GLY A 167 -10.75 -11.25 10.12
C GLY A 167 -11.03 -12.27 11.20
N ASP A 168 -10.11 -12.37 12.17
CA ASP A 168 -10.29 -13.11 13.41
C ASP A 168 -10.48 -12.12 14.56
N ASP A 169 -11.45 -12.40 15.46
CA ASP A 169 -11.78 -11.49 16.57
C ASP A 169 -10.64 -11.36 17.57
N ALA A 170 -9.89 -12.44 17.83
CA ALA A 170 -8.75 -12.43 18.75
C ALA A 170 -7.59 -11.63 18.15
N ASP A 171 -7.31 -11.78 16.85
CA ASP A 171 -6.34 -10.99 16.13
C ASP A 171 -6.73 -9.51 16.13
N THR A 172 -7.97 -9.20 15.83
CA THR A 172 -8.50 -7.83 15.81
C THR A 172 -8.39 -7.17 17.20
N ALA A 173 -8.73 -7.88 18.26
CA ALA A 173 -8.58 -7.39 19.64
C ALA A 173 -7.11 -7.19 20.01
N GLY A 174 -6.23 -8.11 19.61
CA GLY A 174 -4.78 -8.00 19.83
C GLY A 174 -4.16 -6.80 19.11
N LEU A 175 -4.54 -6.56 17.85
CA LEU A 175 -4.10 -5.39 17.08
C LEU A 175 -4.54 -4.08 17.74
N ARG A 176 -5.80 -4.00 18.22
CA ARG A 176 -6.31 -2.84 18.96
C ARG A 176 -5.54 -2.59 20.25
N ARG A 177 -5.23 -3.64 21.01
CA ARG A 177 -4.42 -3.55 22.24
C ARG A 177 -3.03 -3.01 21.93
N ILE A 178 -2.34 -3.56 20.94
CA ILE A 178 -1.00 -3.10 20.56
C ILE A 178 -1.02 -1.65 20.10
N ALA A 179 -2.01 -1.23 19.31
CA ALA A 179 -2.17 0.16 18.92
C ALA A 179 -2.33 1.10 20.13
N ALA A 180 -3.16 0.73 21.13
CA ALA A 180 -3.33 1.48 22.36
C ALA A 180 -2.05 1.53 23.20
N ASP A 181 -1.26 0.44 23.22
CA ASP A 181 0.03 0.39 23.92
C ASP A 181 1.06 1.33 23.28
N LEU A 182 1.17 1.32 21.95
CA LEU A 182 2.02 2.24 21.18
C LEU A 182 1.64 3.71 21.41
N GLN A 183 0.34 4.03 21.44
CA GLN A 183 -0.12 5.38 21.73
C GLN A 183 0.26 5.82 23.15
N ARG A 184 0.00 4.97 24.14
CA ARG A 184 0.23 5.29 25.56
C ARG A 184 1.72 5.31 25.95
N ARG A 185 2.47 4.32 25.47
CA ARG A 185 3.89 4.12 25.81
C ARG A 185 4.80 5.03 25.00
N ASP A 186 4.55 5.10 23.70
CA ASP A 186 5.50 5.69 22.74
C ASP A 186 4.99 7.00 22.13
N GLY A 187 3.79 7.45 22.49
CA GLY A 187 3.21 8.70 21.98
C GLY A 187 2.89 8.65 20.48
N VAL A 188 2.57 7.46 19.95
CA VAL A 188 2.17 7.28 18.55
C VAL A 188 0.84 7.98 18.31
N GLU A 189 0.78 8.85 17.32
CA GLU A 189 -0.41 9.64 17.00
C GLU A 189 -1.36 8.88 16.08
N SER A 190 -0.82 7.98 15.24
CA SER A 190 -1.63 7.17 14.32
C SER A 190 -0.88 5.90 13.88
N ILE A 191 -1.63 4.86 13.55
CA ILE A 191 -1.13 3.61 12.99
C ILE A 191 -1.36 3.60 11.48
N LEU A 192 -0.30 3.43 10.70
CA LEU A 192 -0.42 3.18 9.26
C LEU A 192 -0.82 1.72 9.04
N LEU A 193 -1.96 1.48 8.39
CA LEU A 193 -2.36 0.16 7.94
C LEU A 193 -1.55 -0.19 6.68
N ALA A 194 -0.25 -0.48 6.88
CA ALA A 194 0.75 -0.66 5.83
C ALA A 194 0.77 -2.09 5.24
N GLY A 195 -0.05 -2.99 5.78
CA GLY A 195 -0.50 -4.18 5.08
C GLY A 195 -1.84 -3.86 4.42
N THR A 196 -1.88 -3.76 3.10
CA THR A 196 -3.07 -3.28 2.38
C THR A 196 -4.30 -4.17 2.57
N ASP A 197 -4.10 -5.46 2.85
CA ASP A 197 -5.19 -6.38 3.21
C ASP A 197 -5.82 -6.10 4.58
N LEU A 198 -5.17 -5.30 5.46
CA LEU A 198 -5.80 -4.86 6.71
C LEU A 198 -7.08 -4.03 6.47
N ALA A 199 -7.25 -3.46 5.28
CA ALA A 199 -8.49 -2.79 4.87
C ALA A 199 -9.71 -3.74 4.85
N VAL A 200 -9.51 -5.06 4.82
CA VAL A 200 -10.59 -6.07 4.95
C VAL A 200 -11.22 -6.03 6.34
N ILE A 201 -10.44 -5.74 7.39
CA ILE A 201 -10.90 -5.76 8.78
C ILE A 201 -10.98 -4.38 9.42
N PHE A 202 -10.16 -3.42 8.97
CA PHE A 202 -10.09 -2.08 9.54
C PHE A 202 -10.34 -0.99 8.49
N THR A 203 -11.16 -0.03 8.87
CA THR A 203 -11.24 1.29 8.24
C THR A 203 -10.74 2.35 9.22
N GLU A 204 -10.51 3.58 8.77
CA GLU A 204 -10.16 4.69 9.67
C GLU A 204 -11.26 4.91 10.72
N GLU A 205 -12.53 4.57 10.41
CA GLU A 205 -13.70 4.76 11.26
C GLU A 205 -13.94 3.60 12.25
N ASN A 206 -13.61 2.33 11.89
CA ASN A 206 -13.93 1.16 12.70
C ASN A 206 -12.73 0.55 13.46
N ALA A 207 -11.52 1.03 13.21
CA ALA A 207 -10.29 0.48 13.80
C ALA A 207 -10.32 0.50 15.34
N GLY A 208 -10.95 1.54 15.94
CA GLY A 208 -10.95 1.75 17.39
C GLY A 208 -9.66 2.38 17.91
N PHE A 209 -8.81 2.85 17.03
CA PHE A 209 -7.60 3.65 17.26
C PHE A 209 -7.38 4.60 16.07
N PRO A 210 -6.63 5.71 16.23
CA PRO A 210 -6.27 6.56 15.11
C PRO A 210 -5.49 5.77 14.05
N ALA A 211 -6.12 5.54 12.91
CA ALA A 211 -5.58 4.76 11.80
C ALA A 211 -5.48 5.58 10.52
N ILE A 212 -4.53 5.24 9.67
CA ILE A 212 -4.43 5.72 8.29
C ILE A 212 -4.44 4.50 7.38
N ASP A 213 -5.48 4.39 6.57
CA ASP A 213 -5.56 3.41 5.50
C ASP A 213 -4.66 3.85 4.33
N VAL A 214 -3.50 3.19 4.19
CA VAL A 214 -2.55 3.50 3.12
C VAL A 214 -3.09 3.13 1.74
N ALA A 215 -3.96 2.12 1.64
CA ALA A 215 -4.64 1.78 0.40
C ALA A 215 -5.56 2.92 -0.04
N ARG A 216 -6.29 3.55 0.89
CA ARG A 216 -7.15 4.72 0.61
C ARG A 216 -6.36 5.87 0.01
N LEU A 217 -5.17 6.17 0.55
CA LEU A 217 -4.30 7.23 0.02
C LEU A 217 -3.84 6.90 -1.40
N HIS A 218 -3.40 5.67 -1.63
CA HIS A 218 -2.93 5.22 -2.93
C HIS A 218 -4.04 5.18 -3.98
N ILE A 219 -5.22 4.66 -3.61
CA ILE A 219 -6.41 4.63 -4.45
C ILE A 219 -6.81 6.06 -4.86
N ALA A 220 -6.77 7.02 -3.94
CA ALA A 220 -7.06 8.41 -4.26
C ALA A 220 -6.11 8.96 -5.33
N ALA A 221 -4.80 8.66 -5.25
CA ALA A 221 -3.83 9.07 -6.26
C ALA A 221 -4.10 8.39 -7.63
N ILE A 222 -4.50 7.12 -7.63
CA ILE A 222 -4.89 6.40 -8.86
C ILE A 222 -6.13 7.05 -9.49
N VAL A 223 -7.14 7.35 -8.69
CA VAL A 223 -8.38 8.00 -9.16
C VAL A 223 -8.11 9.40 -9.71
N GLU A 224 -7.25 10.18 -9.05
CA GLU A 224 -6.80 11.48 -9.58
C GLU A 224 -6.11 11.33 -10.94
N ARG A 225 -5.25 10.33 -11.10
CA ARG A 225 -4.59 10.06 -12.38
C ARG A 225 -5.58 9.72 -13.48
N LEU A 226 -6.62 8.92 -13.17
CA LEU A 226 -7.68 8.55 -14.12
C LEU A 226 -8.59 9.76 -14.48
N ALA A 227 -8.80 10.68 -13.55
CA ALA A 227 -9.69 11.84 -13.74
C ALA A 227 -9.02 12.98 -14.52
N ASN A 228 -7.73 13.25 -14.29
CA ASN A 228 -7.06 14.45 -14.79
C ASN A 228 -6.89 14.54 -16.32
N ASP A 229 -6.95 13.42 -17.05
CA ASP A 229 -6.83 13.45 -18.52
C ASP A 229 -8.12 13.85 -19.25
N ARG A 230 -9.27 13.80 -18.57
CA ARG A 230 -10.55 14.24 -19.20
C ARG A 230 -10.70 15.76 -19.23
N THR A 231 -10.16 16.45 -18.23
CA THR A 231 -10.18 17.91 -18.20
C THR A 231 -9.30 18.54 -19.30
N LYS A 232 -8.21 17.87 -19.70
CA LYS A 232 -7.36 18.34 -20.82
C LYS A 232 -8.02 18.16 -22.19
N ASN A 233 -8.82 17.11 -22.39
CA ASN A 233 -9.49 16.85 -23.66
C ASN A 233 -10.85 17.58 -23.83
N ALA A 234 -11.43 18.10 -22.74
CA ALA A 234 -12.64 18.92 -22.80
C ALA A 234 -12.34 20.41 -23.09
N SER A 235 -11.05 20.80 -23.07
CA SER A 235 -10.57 22.17 -23.30
C SER A 235 -9.85 22.31 -24.66
N SER A 236 -9.83 21.26 -25.48
CA SER A 236 -9.30 21.23 -26.87
C SER A 236 -10.42 21.01 -27.87
#